data_0f50c762e7c7316b74c66fa8759a16a4
#
_entry.id   0f50c762e7c7316b74c66fa8759a16a4
#
_cell.length_a   1.000
_cell.length_b   1.000
_cell.length_c   1.000
_cell.angle_alpha   90.00
_cell.angle_beta   90.00
_cell.angle_gamma   90.00
#
_symmetry.space_group_name_H-M   'P 1'
#
loop_
_entity.id
_entity.type
_entity.pdbx_description
1 polymer ?
#
loop_
_entity_poly.entity_id
_entity_poly.type
_entity_poly.pdbx_seq_one_letter_code
_entity_poly.pdbx_strand_id
1 'polypeptide(L)'
;CGTGMKSLVDSLPDTLKMIDKESIRIDSPWGEVPSEIIRFSNQHGSVYEIAIVQRHHGDGVVTPPHKIEHRANVHAVLSFKPEFVVSINSVGSMREDLPPGHIGVVKHTLDFTGKVWTFHDDDATHADMTSHFDSRLSQLVISELNSIQDVVPHVVVAQMTGPQFETPA
;
A
#
# COMPACT_ATOMS: atom_id res chain seq x y z
N CYS A 1 0.46 -4.14 0.20
CA CYS A 1 0.61 -4.26 1.67
C CYS A 1 1.97 -4.81 2.05
N GLY A 2 2.50 -4.44 3.23
CA GLY A 2 3.72 -5.02 3.82
C GLY A 2 3.45 -6.39 4.47
N THR A 3 4.52 -7.06 4.93
CA THR A 3 4.46 -8.42 5.48
C THR A 3 3.56 -8.56 6.73
N GLY A 4 3.39 -7.49 7.51
CA GLY A 4 2.52 -7.47 8.70
C GLY A 4 1.01 -7.46 8.41
N MET A 5 0.61 -7.35 7.14
CA MET A 5 -0.80 -7.19 6.72
C MET A 5 -1.38 -8.43 6.03
N LYS A 6 -0.79 -9.61 6.25
CA LYS A 6 -1.28 -10.85 5.61
C LYS A 6 -2.71 -11.23 6.03
N SER A 7 -3.10 -10.87 7.24
CA SER A 7 -4.41 -11.17 7.81
C SER A 7 -5.37 -9.96 7.83
N LEU A 8 -5.09 -8.94 7.02
CA LEU A 8 -5.88 -7.69 7.01
C LEU A 8 -7.40 -7.95 6.85
N VAL A 9 -7.75 -8.98 6.10
CA VAL A 9 -9.16 -9.32 5.81
C VAL A 9 -9.76 -10.37 6.74
N ASP A 10 -8.97 -10.96 7.62
CA ASP A 10 -9.47 -11.96 8.57
C ASP A 10 -10.30 -11.31 9.71
N SER A 11 -10.25 -9.97 9.80
CA SER A 11 -10.90 -9.16 10.83
C SER A 11 -11.80 -8.10 10.21
N LEU A 12 -12.75 -8.51 9.37
CA LEU A 12 -13.76 -7.58 8.85
C LEU A 12 -14.70 -7.15 9.99
N PRO A 13 -15.12 -5.85 10.01
CA PRO A 13 -16.15 -5.40 10.95
C PRO A 13 -17.47 -6.16 10.76
N ASP A 14 -18.27 -6.32 11.82
CA ASP A 14 -19.59 -6.99 11.78
C ASP A 14 -20.58 -6.35 10.79
N THR A 15 -20.31 -5.12 10.38
CA THR A 15 -21.10 -4.41 9.36
C THR A 15 -20.85 -4.89 7.93
N LEU A 16 -19.79 -5.70 7.72
CA LEU A 16 -19.40 -6.23 6.42
C LEU A 16 -19.48 -7.76 6.44
N LYS A 17 -20.03 -8.33 5.39
CA LYS A 17 -20.11 -9.78 5.19
C LYS A 17 -19.27 -10.18 3.99
N MET A 18 -18.26 -11.03 4.19
CA MET A 18 -17.52 -11.63 3.09
C MET A 18 -18.44 -12.49 2.24
N ILE A 19 -18.40 -12.28 0.93
CA ILE A 19 -19.13 -13.06 -0.07
C ILE A 19 -18.24 -14.17 -0.60
N ASP A 20 -17.06 -13.80 -1.12
CA ASP A 20 -16.06 -14.73 -1.60
C ASP A 20 -14.63 -14.14 -1.50
N LYS A 21 -13.67 -15.03 -1.68
CA LYS A 21 -12.24 -14.68 -1.77
C LYS A 21 -11.61 -15.54 -2.87
N GLU A 22 -10.95 -14.89 -3.81
CA GLU A 22 -10.29 -15.52 -4.96
C GLU A 22 -8.79 -15.18 -4.97
N SER A 23 -7.94 -16.18 -5.20
CA SER A 23 -6.51 -15.97 -5.43
C SER A 23 -6.22 -16.05 -6.92
N ILE A 24 -5.58 -15.04 -7.44
CA ILE A 24 -5.23 -14.92 -8.86
C ILE A 24 -3.75 -14.56 -9.03
N ARG A 25 -3.26 -14.70 -10.24
CA ARG A 25 -1.91 -14.28 -10.63
C ARG A 25 -2.00 -13.33 -11.80
N ILE A 26 -1.32 -12.20 -11.69
CA ILE A 26 -1.28 -11.17 -12.73
C ILE A 26 0.08 -11.21 -13.40
N ASP A 27 0.09 -11.50 -14.69
CA ASP A 27 1.29 -11.46 -15.52
C ASP A 27 1.67 -10.01 -15.84
N SER A 28 2.97 -9.72 -15.78
CA SER A 28 3.52 -8.44 -16.21
C SER A 28 4.84 -8.63 -16.94
N PRO A 29 5.33 -7.65 -17.70
CA PRO A 29 6.65 -7.69 -18.32
C PRO A 29 7.81 -7.87 -17.32
N TRP A 30 7.56 -7.60 -16.04
CA TRP A 30 8.54 -7.67 -14.97
C TRP A 30 8.34 -8.86 -14.03
N GLY A 31 7.45 -9.77 -14.36
CA GLY A 31 7.16 -10.97 -13.59
C GLY A 31 5.70 -11.09 -13.15
N GLU A 32 5.38 -12.25 -12.61
CA GLU A 32 4.05 -12.61 -12.13
C GLU A 32 3.83 -12.10 -10.69
N VAL A 33 2.65 -11.56 -10.42
CA VAL A 33 2.27 -11.01 -9.11
C VAL A 33 1.05 -11.75 -8.58
N PRO A 34 1.20 -12.53 -7.49
CA PRO A 34 0.06 -13.14 -6.81
C PRO A 34 -0.76 -12.06 -6.11
N SER A 35 -2.07 -12.13 -6.29
CA SER A 35 -3.03 -11.16 -5.78
C SER A 35 -4.25 -11.88 -5.23
N GLU A 36 -4.96 -11.24 -4.31
CA GLU A 36 -6.21 -11.73 -3.76
C GLU A 36 -7.33 -10.74 -4.08
N ILE A 37 -8.45 -11.23 -4.57
CA ILE A 37 -9.67 -10.46 -4.74
C ILE A 37 -10.64 -10.88 -3.65
N ILE A 38 -11.20 -9.93 -2.93
CA ILE A 38 -12.16 -10.17 -1.87
C ILE A 38 -13.40 -9.36 -2.15
N ARG A 39 -14.55 -10.04 -2.18
CA ARG A 39 -15.86 -9.41 -2.33
C ARG A 39 -16.61 -9.48 -1.01
N PHE A 40 -17.21 -8.38 -0.65
CA PHE A 40 -18.01 -8.27 0.56
C PHE A 40 -19.23 -7.36 0.34
N SER A 41 -20.26 -7.56 1.15
CA SER A 41 -21.43 -6.70 1.16
C SER A 41 -21.56 -5.95 2.48
N ASN A 42 -22.12 -4.74 2.43
CA ASN A 42 -22.55 -4.03 3.63
C ASN A 42 -23.97 -4.45 4.04
N GLN A 43 -24.45 -3.90 5.15
CA GLN A 43 -25.81 -4.16 5.69
C GLN A 43 -26.96 -3.73 4.74
N HIS A 44 -26.67 -2.85 3.78
CA HIS A 44 -27.62 -2.36 2.78
C HIS A 44 -27.60 -3.18 1.48
N GLY A 45 -26.79 -4.25 1.43
CA GLY A 45 -26.67 -5.12 0.25
C GLY A 45 -25.77 -4.57 -0.86
N SER A 46 -25.10 -3.43 -0.65
CA SER A 46 -24.10 -2.95 -1.60
C SER A 46 -22.88 -3.86 -1.59
N VAL A 47 -22.40 -4.24 -2.78
CA VAL A 47 -21.23 -5.11 -2.95
C VAL A 47 -20.01 -4.28 -3.27
N TYR A 48 -18.92 -4.61 -2.62
CA TYR A 48 -17.59 -4.00 -2.79
C TYR A 48 -16.57 -5.07 -3.11
N GLU A 49 -15.55 -4.68 -3.86
CA GLU A 49 -14.41 -5.53 -4.19
C GLU A 49 -13.11 -4.86 -3.78
N ILE A 50 -12.22 -5.60 -3.14
CA ILE A 50 -10.87 -5.16 -2.81
C ILE A 50 -9.88 -6.14 -3.44
N ALA A 51 -8.95 -5.63 -4.22
CA ALA A 51 -7.78 -6.36 -4.67
C ALA A 51 -6.60 -6.10 -3.73
N ILE A 52 -5.99 -7.16 -3.22
CA ILE A 52 -4.84 -7.08 -2.30
C ILE A 52 -3.60 -7.60 -2.99
N VAL A 53 -2.59 -6.75 -3.10
CA VAL A 53 -1.24 -7.12 -3.55
C VAL A 53 -0.29 -7.08 -2.36
N GLN A 54 0.31 -8.23 -2.04
CA GLN A 54 1.35 -8.35 -1.01
C GLN A 54 2.69 -8.03 -1.66
N ARG A 55 3.23 -6.82 -1.45
CA ARG A 55 4.42 -6.35 -2.18
C ARG A 55 5.68 -7.21 -2.00
N HIS A 56 5.76 -8.00 -0.93
CA HIS A 56 6.87 -8.90 -0.63
C HIS A 56 6.59 -10.35 -1.09
N HIS A 57 5.72 -10.55 -2.06
CA HIS A 57 5.44 -11.89 -2.57
C HIS A 57 6.71 -12.55 -3.15
N GLY A 58 6.75 -13.87 -3.12
CA GLY A 58 7.82 -14.69 -3.66
C GLY A 58 7.45 -16.17 -3.61
N ASP A 59 8.16 -17.00 -4.33
CA ASP A 59 7.91 -18.45 -4.42
C ASP A 59 8.30 -19.14 -3.10
N GLY A 60 7.34 -19.26 -2.20
CA GLY A 60 7.49 -19.94 -0.90
C GLY A 60 8.28 -19.17 0.16
N VAL A 61 8.86 -18.02 -0.19
CA VAL A 61 9.59 -17.13 0.72
C VAL A 61 9.23 -15.67 0.49
N VAL A 62 9.34 -14.87 1.53
CA VAL A 62 9.13 -13.42 1.44
C VAL A 62 10.30 -12.79 0.69
N THR A 63 10.01 -12.06 -0.40
CA THR A 63 11.03 -11.32 -1.15
C THR A 63 11.62 -10.21 -0.28
N PRO A 64 12.95 -10.15 -0.11
CA PRO A 64 13.58 -9.09 0.67
C PRO A 64 13.39 -7.72 -0.01
N PRO A 65 13.33 -6.63 0.77
CA PRO A 65 12.96 -5.29 0.27
C PRO A 65 13.75 -4.82 -0.95
N HIS A 66 15.05 -5.07 -0.97
CA HIS A 66 15.94 -4.63 -2.05
C HIS A 66 15.78 -5.42 -3.37
N LYS A 67 15.04 -6.54 -3.34
CA LYS A 67 14.77 -7.40 -4.51
C LYS A 67 13.32 -7.30 -5.02
N ILE A 68 12.49 -6.51 -4.38
CA ILE A 68 11.11 -6.31 -4.85
C ILE A 68 11.13 -5.65 -6.23
N GLU A 69 10.41 -6.24 -7.19
CA GLU A 69 10.15 -5.59 -8.48
C GLU A 69 8.87 -4.75 -8.37
N HIS A 70 9.07 -3.46 -8.11
CA HIS A 70 7.98 -2.53 -7.86
C HIS A 70 7.12 -2.27 -9.11
N ARG A 71 7.69 -2.32 -10.32
CA ARG A 71 6.95 -2.15 -11.59
C ARG A 71 5.93 -3.26 -11.77
N ALA A 72 6.30 -4.52 -11.46
CA ALA A 72 5.37 -5.64 -11.50
C ALA A 72 4.19 -5.41 -10.54
N ASN A 73 4.48 -5.01 -9.29
CA ASN A 73 3.45 -4.73 -8.29
C ASN A 73 2.50 -3.60 -8.71
N VAL A 74 3.04 -2.49 -9.25
CA VAL A 74 2.22 -1.38 -9.73
C VAL A 74 1.39 -1.79 -10.95
N HIS A 75 1.97 -2.55 -11.88
CA HIS A 75 1.24 -3.10 -13.03
C HIS A 75 0.06 -3.96 -12.58
N ALA A 76 0.28 -4.85 -11.61
CA ALA A 76 -0.79 -5.69 -11.06
C ALA A 76 -1.91 -4.87 -10.42
N VAL A 77 -1.57 -3.85 -9.62
CA VAL A 77 -2.57 -2.94 -9.05
C VAL A 77 -3.40 -2.25 -10.13
N LEU A 78 -2.74 -1.70 -11.15
CA LEU A 78 -3.42 -0.95 -12.23
C LEU A 78 -4.26 -1.86 -13.14
N SER A 79 -3.93 -3.15 -13.28
CA SER A 79 -4.70 -4.10 -14.09
C SER A 79 -6.12 -4.31 -13.56
N PHE A 80 -6.36 -4.11 -12.27
CA PHE A 80 -7.69 -4.14 -11.66
C PHE A 80 -8.53 -2.90 -11.96
N LYS A 81 -7.94 -1.83 -12.55
CA LYS A 81 -8.61 -0.54 -12.79
C LYS A 81 -9.32 -0.01 -11.54
N PRO A 82 -8.63 0.07 -10.41
CA PRO A 82 -9.25 0.42 -9.15
C PRO A 82 -9.73 1.88 -9.15
N GLU A 83 -10.83 2.15 -8.46
CA GLU A 83 -11.27 3.52 -8.19
C GLU A 83 -10.31 4.22 -7.21
N PHE A 84 -9.80 3.50 -6.23
CA PHE A 84 -8.84 3.99 -5.24
C PHE A 84 -7.70 2.99 -5.02
N VAL A 85 -6.51 3.52 -4.75
CA VAL A 85 -5.35 2.73 -4.33
C VAL A 85 -4.91 3.19 -2.95
N VAL A 86 -4.85 2.26 -2.00
CA VAL A 86 -4.37 2.53 -0.64
C VAL A 86 -3.14 1.69 -0.37
N SER A 87 -2.04 2.33 -0.01
CA SER A 87 -0.81 1.66 0.41
C SER A 87 -0.69 1.68 1.94
N ILE A 88 -0.45 0.52 2.54
CA ILE A 88 -0.29 0.38 3.99
C ILE A 88 1.10 -0.19 4.27
N ASN A 89 1.86 0.50 5.13
CA ASN A 89 3.23 0.14 5.47
C ASN A 89 3.46 0.29 6.96
N SER A 90 4.22 -0.64 7.55
CA SER A 90 4.82 -0.43 8.87
C SER A 90 6.14 0.31 8.69
N VAL A 91 6.38 1.30 9.51
CA VAL A 91 7.55 2.19 9.44
C VAL A 91 8.14 2.44 10.81
N GLY A 92 9.42 2.82 10.89
CA GLY A 92 10.01 3.43 12.07
C GLY A 92 9.58 4.90 12.17
N SER A 93 9.14 5.34 13.33
CA SER A 93 8.79 6.74 13.54
C SER A 93 9.98 7.55 14.03
N MET A 94 10.19 8.73 13.43
CA MET A 94 11.14 9.75 13.87
C MET A 94 10.41 10.92 14.54
N ARG A 95 9.14 10.74 14.92
CA ARG A 95 8.29 11.79 15.52
C ARG A 95 7.76 11.34 16.88
N GLU A 96 7.84 12.20 17.88
CA GLU A 96 7.33 11.93 19.22
C GLU A 96 5.79 11.85 19.25
N ASP A 97 5.11 12.61 18.38
CA ASP A 97 3.64 12.64 18.27
C ASP A 97 3.08 11.47 17.42
N LEU A 98 3.94 10.59 16.92
CA LEU A 98 3.56 9.38 16.18
C LEU A 98 4.27 8.16 16.76
N PRO A 99 3.99 7.78 18.03
CA PRO A 99 4.62 6.62 18.65
C PRO A 99 4.08 5.29 18.09
N PRO A 100 4.69 4.15 18.43
CA PRO A 100 4.20 2.82 18.01
C PRO A 100 2.71 2.63 18.32
N GLY A 101 1.99 2.02 17.39
CA GLY A 101 0.54 1.80 17.49
C GLY A 101 -0.32 2.92 16.91
N HIS A 102 0.29 4.03 16.51
CA HIS A 102 -0.42 5.13 15.85
C HIS A 102 -0.38 5.02 14.33
N ILE A 103 -1.30 5.70 13.66
CA ILE A 103 -1.38 5.76 12.20
C ILE A 103 -1.01 7.16 11.72
N GLY A 104 -0.09 7.22 10.74
CA GLY A 104 0.18 8.45 10.00
C GLY A 104 -0.40 8.39 8.59
N VAL A 105 -1.10 9.43 8.16
CA VAL A 105 -1.55 9.57 6.76
C VAL A 105 -0.55 10.37 5.97
N VAL A 106 0.03 9.73 4.95
CA VAL A 106 1.16 10.27 4.19
C VAL A 106 0.70 11.38 3.25
N LYS A 107 1.47 12.47 3.22
CA LYS A 107 1.30 13.58 2.28
C LYS A 107 2.42 13.65 1.25
N HIS A 108 3.65 13.38 1.66
CA HIS A 108 4.82 13.42 0.81
C HIS A 108 5.78 12.27 1.12
N THR A 109 6.62 11.96 0.13
CA THR A 109 7.71 10.99 0.28
C THR A 109 9.05 11.65 -0.07
N LEU A 110 10.10 11.20 0.61
CA LEU A 110 11.49 11.47 0.29
C LEU A 110 12.13 10.14 -0.12
N ASP A 111 12.67 10.07 -1.31
CA ASP A 111 13.31 8.86 -1.81
C ASP A 111 14.84 8.92 -1.62
N PHE A 112 15.33 8.12 -0.69
CA PHE A 112 16.76 7.92 -0.43
C PHE A 112 17.25 6.54 -0.91
N THR A 113 16.47 5.83 -1.72
CA THR A 113 16.85 4.49 -2.20
C THR A 113 17.99 4.51 -3.19
N GLY A 114 18.20 5.64 -3.88
CA GLY A 114 19.17 5.75 -4.98
C GLY A 114 18.82 4.90 -6.20
N LYS A 115 17.59 4.34 -6.27
CA LYS A 115 17.11 3.54 -7.39
C LYS A 115 16.20 4.35 -8.29
N VAL A 116 16.30 4.09 -9.58
CA VAL A 116 15.38 4.66 -10.56
C VAL A 116 14.17 3.75 -10.69
N TRP A 117 13.01 4.26 -10.31
CA TRP A 117 11.72 3.57 -10.43
C TRP A 117 10.88 4.26 -11.50
N THR A 118 10.91 3.76 -12.73
CA THR A 118 10.18 4.36 -13.85
C THR A 118 9.62 3.28 -14.77
N PHE A 119 8.54 3.62 -15.48
CA PHE A 119 8.03 2.89 -16.63
C PHE A 119 8.50 3.51 -17.95
N HIS A 120 9.25 4.62 -17.90
CA HIS A 120 9.74 5.40 -19.04
C HIS A 120 11.26 5.26 -19.17
N ASP A 121 11.71 4.05 -19.52
CA ASP A 121 13.14 3.76 -19.66
C ASP A 121 13.73 4.38 -20.94
N ASP A 122 12.91 4.60 -21.97
CA ASP A 122 13.35 4.98 -23.32
C ASP A 122 12.91 6.40 -23.73
N ASP A 123 12.21 7.12 -22.85
CA ASP A 123 11.74 8.50 -23.14
C ASP A 123 11.97 9.46 -21.97
N ALA A 124 11.93 10.76 -22.25
CA ALA A 124 12.13 11.82 -21.26
C ALA A 124 10.81 12.29 -20.63
N THR A 125 9.92 11.37 -20.27
CA THR A 125 8.67 11.69 -19.60
C THR A 125 8.91 12.10 -18.14
N HIS A 126 8.44 13.27 -17.76
CA HIS A 126 8.50 13.80 -16.39
C HIS A 126 7.13 13.76 -15.74
N ALA A 127 6.98 12.96 -14.69
CA ALA A 127 5.76 12.91 -13.90
C ALA A 127 5.70 14.10 -12.93
N ASP A 128 4.55 14.77 -12.84
CA ASP A 128 4.31 15.77 -11.80
C ASP A 128 4.05 15.08 -10.46
N MET A 129 4.98 15.25 -9.51
CA MET A 129 4.90 14.70 -8.16
C MET A 129 4.45 15.71 -7.10
N THR A 130 3.98 16.90 -7.51
CA THR A 130 3.53 17.96 -6.59
C THR A 130 2.39 17.49 -5.68
N SER A 131 1.48 16.68 -6.21
CA SER A 131 0.31 16.15 -5.50
C SER A 131 0.09 14.67 -5.83
N HIS A 132 1.09 13.84 -5.54
CA HIS A 132 1.04 12.41 -5.86
C HIS A 132 0.15 11.56 -4.93
N PHE A 133 -0.37 12.13 -3.84
CA PHE A 133 -1.44 11.55 -3.04
C PHE A 133 -2.74 12.33 -3.24
N ASP A 134 -3.85 11.61 -3.45
CA ASP A 134 -5.16 12.23 -3.59
C ASP A 134 -5.59 12.89 -2.28
N SER A 135 -5.83 14.21 -2.30
CA SER A 135 -6.17 14.98 -1.11
C SER A 135 -7.57 14.68 -0.56
N ARG A 136 -8.54 14.35 -1.43
CA ARG A 136 -9.91 14.01 -1.02
C ARG A 136 -9.94 12.65 -0.35
N LEU A 137 -9.27 11.65 -0.95
CA LEU A 137 -9.14 10.33 -0.34
C LEU A 137 -8.38 10.41 0.99
N SER A 138 -7.30 11.20 1.05
CA SER A 138 -6.55 11.41 2.29
C SER A 138 -7.41 12.02 3.40
N GLN A 139 -8.22 13.02 3.09
CA GLN A 139 -9.14 13.64 4.06
C GLN A 139 -10.22 12.65 4.53
N LEU A 140 -10.79 11.85 3.62
CA LEU A 140 -11.75 10.80 3.97
C LEU A 140 -11.13 9.78 4.91
N VAL A 141 -9.94 9.27 4.58
CA VAL A 141 -9.20 8.30 5.41
C VAL A 141 -8.91 8.88 6.80
N ILE A 142 -8.46 10.14 6.90
CA ILE A 142 -8.23 10.80 8.17
C ILE A 142 -9.52 10.90 8.99
N SER A 143 -10.62 11.32 8.36
CA SER A 143 -11.92 11.45 9.04
C SER A 143 -12.42 10.13 9.60
N GLU A 144 -12.37 9.07 8.78
CA GLU A 144 -12.83 7.74 9.18
C GLU A 144 -11.96 7.13 10.28
N LEU A 145 -10.62 7.22 10.14
CA LEU A 145 -9.71 6.69 11.13
C LEU A 145 -9.77 7.43 12.47
N ASN A 146 -9.96 8.75 12.47
CA ASN A 146 -10.12 9.53 13.70
C ASN A 146 -11.37 9.13 14.53
N SER A 147 -12.33 8.44 13.93
CA SER A 147 -13.47 7.87 14.66
C SER A 147 -13.09 6.63 15.49
N ILE A 148 -11.93 6.02 15.20
CA ILE A 148 -11.46 4.78 15.80
C ILE A 148 -10.28 5.01 16.73
N GLN A 149 -9.32 5.83 16.29
CA GLN A 149 -8.11 6.18 17.04
C GLN A 149 -7.50 7.49 16.55
N ASP A 150 -6.60 8.07 17.34
CA ASP A 150 -5.87 9.28 16.95
C ASP A 150 -5.00 9.02 15.73
N VAL A 151 -5.10 9.90 14.74
CA VAL A 151 -4.36 9.84 13.48
C VAL A 151 -3.52 11.10 13.32
N VAL A 152 -2.26 10.91 12.95
CA VAL A 152 -1.38 12.04 12.61
C VAL A 152 -1.50 12.32 11.11
N PRO A 153 -2.12 13.46 10.72
CA PRO A 153 -2.29 13.81 9.32
C PRO A 153 -0.98 14.34 8.71
N HIS A 154 -0.88 14.20 7.39
CA HIS A 154 0.13 14.88 6.57
C HIS A 154 1.58 14.57 6.96
N VAL A 155 1.88 13.31 7.26
CA VAL A 155 3.26 12.89 7.53
C VAL A 155 4.09 12.81 6.24
N VAL A 156 5.40 12.97 6.39
CA VAL A 156 6.38 12.73 5.32
C VAL A 156 7.09 11.41 5.60
N VAL A 157 7.17 10.54 4.60
CA VAL A 157 7.87 9.25 4.71
C VAL A 157 9.21 9.34 3.99
N ALA A 158 10.29 9.02 4.69
CA ALA A 158 11.60 8.78 4.10
C ALA A 158 11.70 7.31 3.67
N GLN A 159 11.91 7.08 2.39
CA GLN A 159 12.01 5.73 1.83
C GLN A 159 13.47 5.32 1.70
N MET A 160 13.81 4.17 2.27
CA MET A 160 15.13 3.55 2.20
C MET A 160 15.05 2.19 1.51
N THR A 161 16.16 1.73 0.96
CA THR A 161 16.19 0.44 0.23
C THR A 161 16.04 -0.77 1.17
N GLY A 162 16.52 -0.68 2.42
CA GLY A 162 16.73 -1.87 3.26
C GLY A 162 17.87 -2.74 2.71
N PRO A 163 18.09 -3.96 3.21
CA PRO A 163 17.27 -4.71 4.18
C PRO A 163 17.51 -4.37 5.65
N GLN A 164 18.51 -3.55 5.96
CA GLN A 164 18.77 -3.11 7.33
C GLN A 164 17.75 -2.07 7.80
N PHE A 165 17.52 -2.03 9.10
CA PHE A 165 16.76 -0.97 9.75
C PHE A 165 17.62 0.29 9.89
N GLU A 166 16.97 1.42 10.17
CA GLU A 166 17.56 2.72 10.37
C GLU A 166 18.47 2.72 11.60
N THR A 167 19.49 3.57 11.57
CA THR A 167 20.34 3.86 12.73
C THR A 167 19.74 5.00 13.56
N PRO A 168 20.21 5.23 14.80
CA PRO A 168 19.75 6.37 15.61
C PRO A 168 20.10 7.75 15.04
N ALA A 169 20.95 7.83 14.01
CA ALA A 169 21.40 9.08 13.42
C ALA A 169 20.46 9.63 12.35
#